data_e41de78f647fecd707c88514fc28893a
#
_entry.id   e41de78f647fecd707c88514fc28893a
#
_cell.length_a   1.000
_cell.length_b   1.000
_cell.length_c   1.000
_cell.angle_alpha   90.00
_cell.angle_beta   90.00
_cell.angle_gamma   90.00
#
_symmetry.space_group_name_H-M   'P 1'
#
loop_
_entity.id
_entity.type
_entity.pdbx_description
1 polymer ?
#
loop_
_entity_poly.entity_id
_entity_poly.type
_entity_poly.pdbx_seq_one_letter_code
_entity_poly.pdbx_strand_id
1 'polypeptide(L)'
;MRHAEIIRTTGETDIKLKLLLDGSGQSAIDSGVGFLDHMLTLFAKHGRFDLEVKCVGDTQVDFHHTVEDIGIALGQAFAKALGDKRGIRRY
;
A
#
# COMPACT_ATOMS: atom_id res chain seq x y z
N MET A 1 -17.07 2.83 -6.91
CA MET A 1 -16.10 1.91 -6.32
C MET A 1 -14.87 2.69 -5.85
N ARG A 2 -14.52 2.53 -4.59
CA ARG A 2 -13.43 3.32 -4.00
C ARG A 2 -12.09 2.65 -4.26
N HIS A 3 -11.33 3.23 -5.15
CA HIS A 3 -10.03 2.68 -5.52
C HIS A 3 -9.01 3.80 -5.72
N ALA A 4 -7.74 3.43 -5.66
CA ALA A 4 -6.65 4.34 -5.95
C ALA A 4 -5.45 3.58 -6.49
N GLU A 5 -4.69 4.24 -7.33
CA GLU A 5 -3.41 3.75 -7.83
C GLU A 5 -2.36 4.82 -7.57
N ILE A 6 -1.28 4.42 -6.93
CA ILE A 6 -0.18 5.31 -6.60
C ILE A 6 1.09 4.78 -7.24
N ILE A 7 1.79 5.65 -7.95
CA ILE A 7 3.11 5.38 -8.49
C ILE A 7 4.05 6.37 -7.85
N ARG A 8 5.07 5.86 -7.15
CA ARG A 8 6.03 6.69 -6.44
C ARG A 8 7.44 6.22 -6.77
N THR A 9 8.19 7.07 -7.42
CA THR A 9 9.58 6.79 -7.79
C THR A 9 10.50 7.77 -7.09
N THR A 10 11.46 7.25 -6.37
CA THR A 10 12.52 8.03 -5.74
C THR A 10 13.88 7.54 -6.26
N GLY A 11 14.97 8.15 -5.77
CA GLY A 11 16.31 7.67 -6.11
C GLY A 11 16.60 6.26 -5.61
N GLU A 12 15.90 5.80 -4.58
CA GLU A 12 16.14 4.50 -3.94
C GLU A 12 15.05 3.48 -4.21
N THR A 13 13.83 3.92 -4.55
CA THR A 13 12.70 2.99 -4.66
C THR A 13 11.80 3.34 -5.84
N ASP A 14 11.14 2.30 -6.36
CA ASP A 14 10.12 2.44 -7.40
C ASP A 14 8.91 1.61 -6.94
N ILE A 15 7.81 2.28 -6.66
CA ILE A 15 6.63 1.66 -6.04
C ILE A 15 5.42 1.83 -6.93
N LYS A 16 4.71 0.73 -7.17
CA LYS A 16 3.37 0.72 -7.76
C LYS A 16 2.43 0.10 -6.75
N LEU A 17 1.38 0.83 -6.40
CA LEU A 17 0.42 0.38 -5.40
C LEU A 17 -0.99 0.60 -5.92
N LYS A 18 -1.81 -0.46 -5.87
CA LYS A 18 -3.22 -0.39 -6.21
C LYS A 18 -4.04 -0.80 -5.00
N LEU A 19 -5.05 -0.01 -4.69
CA LEU A 19 -5.94 -0.23 -3.56
C LEU A 19 -7.39 -0.21 -4.04
N LEU A 20 -8.14 -1.23 -3.67
CA LEU A 20 -9.59 -1.31 -3.89
C LEU A 20 -10.24 -1.52 -2.51
N LEU A 21 -10.87 -0.47 -1.98
CA LEU A 21 -11.46 -0.53 -0.65
C LEU A 21 -12.66 -1.46 -0.58
N ASP A 22 -13.41 -1.56 -1.66
CA ASP A 22 -14.60 -2.42 -1.73
C ASP A 22 -14.24 -3.81 -2.27
N GLY A 23 -13.12 -4.34 -1.81
CA GLY A 23 -12.61 -5.62 -2.24
C GLY A 23 -13.06 -6.80 -1.39
N SER A 24 -12.35 -7.92 -1.53
CA SER A 24 -12.64 -9.16 -0.81
C SER A 24 -11.49 -9.63 0.07
N GLY A 25 -10.43 -8.86 0.19
CA GLY A 25 -9.26 -9.23 0.99
C GLY A 25 -8.16 -9.92 0.18
N GLN A 26 -8.18 -9.77 -1.13
CA GLN A 26 -7.14 -10.32 -2.00
C GLN A 26 -5.91 -9.42 -1.98
N SER A 27 -4.75 -10.02 -2.08
CA SER A 27 -3.51 -9.26 -2.07
C SER A 27 -2.47 -9.89 -2.99
N ALA A 28 -1.62 -9.03 -3.56
CA ALA A 28 -0.45 -9.42 -4.31
C ALA A 28 0.65 -8.44 -3.90
N ILE A 29 1.47 -8.84 -2.93
CA ILE A 29 2.43 -7.96 -2.29
C ILE A 29 3.84 -8.44 -2.59
N ASP A 30 4.64 -7.57 -3.18
CA ASP A 30 6.05 -7.79 -3.45
C ASP A 30 6.82 -6.50 -3.13
N SER A 31 7.19 -6.33 -1.89
CA SER A 31 7.93 -5.16 -1.43
C SER A 31 9.44 -5.38 -1.41
N GLY A 32 9.89 -6.62 -1.53
CA GLY A 32 11.29 -6.98 -1.32
C GLY A 32 11.65 -7.18 0.15
N VAL A 33 10.70 -6.97 1.06
CA VAL A 33 10.88 -7.16 2.50
C VAL A 33 9.84 -8.16 2.98
N GLY A 34 10.26 -9.40 3.26
CA GLY A 34 9.33 -10.49 3.56
C GLY A 34 8.40 -10.22 4.73
N PHE A 35 8.92 -9.61 5.80
CA PHE A 35 8.12 -9.23 6.95
C PHE A 35 7.01 -8.25 6.56
N LEU A 36 7.33 -7.26 5.76
CA LEU A 36 6.36 -6.27 5.30
C LEU A 36 5.32 -6.90 4.39
N ASP A 37 5.74 -7.80 3.50
CA ASP A 37 4.82 -8.54 2.62
C ASP A 37 3.77 -9.28 3.45
N HIS A 38 4.22 -9.97 4.49
CA HIS A 38 3.33 -10.71 5.39
C HIS A 38 2.35 -9.77 6.11
N MET A 39 2.86 -8.67 6.65
CA MET A 39 2.02 -7.72 7.38
C MET A 39 0.96 -7.07 6.49
N LEU A 40 1.34 -6.66 5.28
CA LEU A 40 0.40 -6.05 4.33
C LEU A 40 -0.64 -7.05 3.83
N THR A 41 -0.25 -8.31 3.65
CA THR A 41 -1.18 -9.37 3.28
C THR A 41 -2.25 -9.56 4.35
N LEU A 42 -1.85 -9.61 5.61
CA LEU A 42 -2.78 -9.71 6.74
C LEU A 42 -3.68 -8.47 6.83
N PHE A 43 -3.10 -7.31 6.62
CA PHE A 43 -3.82 -6.05 6.66
C PHE A 43 -4.95 -6.01 5.62
N ALA A 44 -4.64 -6.39 4.39
CA ALA A 44 -5.65 -6.45 3.33
C ALA A 44 -6.75 -7.46 3.64
N LYS A 45 -6.37 -8.63 4.14
CA LYS A 45 -7.32 -9.70 4.48
C LYS A 45 -8.26 -9.27 5.59
N HIS A 46 -7.74 -8.73 6.67
CA HIS A 46 -8.55 -8.31 7.82
C HIS A 46 -9.40 -7.09 7.51
N GLY A 47 -8.90 -6.17 6.70
CA GLY A 47 -9.65 -5.00 6.28
C GLY A 47 -10.64 -5.27 5.15
N ARG A 48 -10.56 -6.44 4.51
CA ARG A 48 -11.41 -6.84 3.38
C ARG A 48 -11.30 -5.87 2.21
N PHE A 49 -10.10 -5.39 1.94
CA PHE A 49 -9.82 -4.62 0.74
C PHE A 49 -8.78 -5.36 -0.10
N ASP A 50 -8.75 -5.06 -1.38
CA ASP A 50 -7.75 -5.63 -2.28
C ASP A 50 -6.55 -4.70 -2.34
N LEU A 51 -5.37 -5.25 -2.22
CA LEU A 51 -4.13 -4.49 -2.20
C LEU A 51 -3.09 -5.17 -3.10
N GLU A 52 -2.55 -4.41 -4.03
CA GLU A 52 -1.46 -4.85 -4.87
C GLU A 52 -0.29 -3.87 -4.69
N VAL A 53 0.85 -4.40 -4.33
CA VAL A 53 2.07 -3.61 -4.11
C VAL A 53 3.22 -4.26 -4.83
N LYS A 54 3.89 -3.50 -5.67
CA LYS A 54 5.16 -3.91 -6.26
C LYS A 54 6.18 -2.82 -5.99
N CYS A 55 7.25 -3.18 -5.34
CA CYS A 55 8.31 -2.26 -4.99
C CYS A 55 9.66 -2.85 -5.41
N VAL A 56 10.44 -2.06 -6.12
CA VAL A 56 11.84 -2.36 -6.40
C VAL A 56 12.66 -1.31 -5.65
N GLY A 57 13.48 -1.75 -4.73
CA GLY A 57 14.28 -0.85 -3.92
C GLY A 57 15.62 -1.47 -3.54
N ASP A 58 16.48 -0.66 -2.96
CA ASP A 58 17.80 -1.11 -2.50
C ASP A 58 17.69 -1.69 -1.09
N THR A 59 17.14 -2.90 -1.00
CA THR A 59 16.95 -3.58 0.27
C THR A 59 18.21 -4.25 0.79
N GLN A 60 19.25 -4.33 -0.01
CA GLN A 60 20.53 -4.93 0.41
C GLN A 60 21.29 -4.03 1.36
N VAL A 61 21.17 -2.72 1.18
CA VAL A 61 21.85 -1.74 2.01
C VAL A 61 20.98 -1.30 3.17
N ASP A 62 19.73 -0.91 2.87
CA ASP A 62 18.83 -0.38 3.88
C ASP A 62 17.40 -0.51 3.40
N PHE A 63 16.62 -1.36 4.06
CA PHE A 63 15.20 -1.50 3.74
C PHE A 63 14.32 -0.43 4.38
N HIS A 64 14.89 0.46 5.18
CA HIS A 64 14.18 1.55 5.84
C HIS A 64 13.45 2.44 4.84
N HIS A 65 14.14 2.80 3.75
CA HIS A 65 13.54 3.64 2.70
C HIS A 65 12.36 2.93 2.04
N THR A 66 12.48 1.63 1.79
CA THR A 66 11.41 0.84 1.20
C THR A 66 10.16 0.83 2.09
N VAL A 67 10.34 0.55 3.38
CA VAL A 67 9.23 0.51 4.34
C VAL A 67 8.57 1.88 4.46
N GLU A 68 9.37 2.92 4.59
CA GLU A 68 8.88 4.29 4.71
C GLU A 68 8.11 4.73 3.46
N ASP A 69 8.67 4.48 2.28
CA ASP A 69 8.05 4.88 1.02
C ASP A 69 6.75 4.12 0.75
N ILE A 70 6.70 2.83 1.07
CA ILE A 70 5.47 2.06 0.96
C ILE A 70 4.42 2.59 1.93
N GLY A 71 4.82 2.94 3.16
CA GLY A 71 3.91 3.55 4.12
C GLY A 71 3.30 4.85 3.62
N ILE A 72 4.13 5.72 3.03
CA ILE A 72 3.67 6.97 2.44
C ILE A 72 2.71 6.71 1.27
N ALA A 73 3.09 5.81 0.37
CA ALA A 73 2.26 5.47 -0.79
C ALA A 73 0.92 4.87 -0.36
N LEU A 74 0.93 4.02 0.65
CA LEU A 74 -0.29 3.42 1.19
C LEU A 74 -1.20 4.48 1.80
N GLY A 75 -0.65 5.42 2.57
CA GLY A 75 -1.41 6.54 3.13
C GLY A 75 -2.03 7.39 2.04
N GLN A 76 -1.28 7.70 0.99
CA GLN A 76 -1.78 8.45 -0.17
C GLN A 76 -2.90 7.70 -0.87
N ALA A 77 -2.77 6.37 -1.03
CA ALA A 77 -3.78 5.55 -1.69
C ALA A 77 -5.09 5.55 -0.89
N PHE A 78 -5.01 5.40 0.43
CA PHE A 78 -6.20 5.46 1.27
C PHE A 78 -6.86 6.83 1.20
N ALA A 79 -6.09 7.90 1.27
CA ALA A 79 -6.63 9.26 1.17
C ALA A 79 -7.33 9.49 -0.17
N LYS A 80 -6.72 9.02 -1.25
CA LYS A 80 -7.28 9.16 -2.60
C LYS A 80 -8.53 8.32 -2.79
N ALA A 81 -8.52 7.07 -2.32
CA ALA A 81 -9.66 6.16 -2.47
C ALA A 81 -10.85 6.60 -1.63
N LEU A 82 -10.60 7.16 -0.45
CA LEU A 82 -11.65 7.69 0.40
C LEU A 82 -12.21 9.01 -0.13
N GLY A 83 -11.41 9.77 -0.89
CA GLY A 83 -11.82 11.02 -1.48
C GLY A 83 -12.38 12.00 -0.45
N ASP A 84 -13.62 12.43 -0.65
CA ASP A 84 -14.33 13.28 0.30
C ASP A 84 -14.73 12.45 1.53
N LYS A 85 -14.24 12.82 2.70
CA LYS A 85 -14.44 12.07 3.93
C LYS A 85 -15.74 12.40 4.67
N ARG A 86 -16.67 13.07 4.04
CA ARG A 86 -17.93 13.45 4.70
C ARG A 86 -18.73 12.26 5.20
N GLY A 87 -18.68 11.15 4.50
CA GLY A 87 -19.37 9.94 4.90
C GLY A 87 -18.67 9.11 5.96
N ILE A 88 -17.50 9.53 6.42
CA ILE A 88 -16.68 8.76 7.36
C ILE A 88 -16.93 9.27 8.78
N ARG A 89 -17.29 8.34 9.65
CA ARG A 89 -17.41 8.66 11.07
C ARG A 89 -16.05 8.77 11.71
N ARG A 90 -15.88 9.79 12.53
CA ARG A 90 -14.71 9.95 13.36
C ARG A 90 -15.00 9.41 14.74
N TYR A 91 -14.12 8.56 15.17
CA TYR A 91 -14.20 8.02 16.52
C TYR A 91 -13.03 8.57 17.33
#